data_e14584b97a94219ac591ccf25e948109
#
_entry.id   e14584b97a94219ac591ccf25e948109
#
_cell.length_a   1.000
_cell.length_b   1.000
_cell.length_c   1.000
_cell.angle_alpha   90.00
_cell.angle_beta   90.00
_cell.angle_gamma   90.00
#
_symmetry.space_group_name_H-M   'P 1'
#
loop_
_entity.id
_entity.type
_entity.pdbx_description
1 polymer ?
#
loop_
_entity_poly.entity_id
_entity_poly.type
_entity_poly.pdbx_seq_one_letter_code
_entity_poly.pdbx_strand_id
1 'polypeptide(L)'
;MKTLNKESLMDIIEYEKVRHDYRKEVIDYKVNRRVALGPNITMVFENEKTLSFQIQEIMRAERLVHDEQIQEEIEVYNSIMPPEGGLSATLFIEI
;
A
#
# COMPACT_ATOMS: atom_id res chain seq x y z
N MET A 1 -3.44 13.55 10.03
CA MET A 1 -2.94 12.53 9.09
C MET A 1 -3.95 12.31 7.97
N LYS A 2 -3.45 12.13 6.76
CA LYS A 2 -4.33 11.82 5.63
C LYS A 2 -4.78 10.36 5.67
N THR A 3 -6.07 10.15 5.54
CA THR A 3 -6.61 8.82 5.33
C THR A 3 -6.76 8.59 3.82
N LEU A 4 -6.78 7.32 3.43
CA LEU A 4 -7.02 6.96 2.05
C LEU A 4 -8.48 7.20 1.69
N ASN A 5 -8.73 7.67 0.48
CA ASN A 5 -10.06 7.80 -0.06
C ASN A 5 -10.06 7.43 -1.54
N LYS A 6 -11.23 7.19 -2.09
CA LYS A 6 -11.38 6.72 -3.46
C LYS A 6 -10.82 7.72 -4.48
N GLU A 7 -10.95 9.01 -4.22
CA GLU A 7 -10.47 10.06 -5.12
C GLU A 7 -8.95 10.10 -5.21
N SER A 8 -8.25 9.56 -4.22
CA SER A 8 -6.79 9.50 -4.24
C SER A 8 -6.25 8.29 -4.99
N LEU A 9 -7.13 7.39 -5.43
CA LEU A 9 -6.76 6.17 -6.13
C LEU A 9 -7.05 6.27 -7.63
N MET A 10 -6.23 5.61 -8.43
CA MET A 10 -6.46 5.48 -9.86
C MET A 10 -7.37 4.28 -10.12
N ASP A 11 -8.17 4.32 -11.20
CA ASP A 11 -8.87 3.13 -11.64
C ASP A 11 -7.86 2.13 -12.25
N ILE A 12 -8.28 0.90 -12.48
CA ILE A 12 -7.37 -0.16 -12.93
C ILE A 12 -6.78 0.12 -14.31
N ILE A 13 -7.49 0.84 -15.16
CA ILE A 13 -7.01 1.17 -16.50
C ILE A 13 -5.91 2.24 -16.42
N GLU A 14 -6.13 3.29 -15.67
CA GLU A 14 -5.13 4.34 -15.44
C GLU A 14 -3.91 3.78 -14.74
N TYR A 15 -4.12 2.95 -13.74
CA TYR A 15 -3.04 2.35 -12.99
C TYR A 15 -2.16 1.46 -13.85
N GLU A 16 -2.76 0.64 -14.71
CA GLU A 16 -2.01 -0.24 -15.61
C GLU A 16 -1.07 0.54 -16.52
N LYS A 17 -1.47 1.74 -16.96
CA LYS A 17 -0.64 2.58 -17.83
C LYS A 17 0.62 3.08 -17.14
N VAL A 18 0.58 3.34 -15.84
CA VAL A 18 1.69 3.93 -15.09
C VAL A 18 2.34 2.94 -14.14
N ARG A 19 1.79 1.74 -14.01
CA ARG A 19 2.21 0.76 -13.02
C ARG A 19 3.69 0.45 -13.01
N HIS A 20 4.28 0.27 -14.18
CA HIS A 20 5.69 -0.11 -14.28
C HIS A 20 6.60 0.92 -13.61
N ASP A 21 6.43 2.18 -13.95
CA ASP A 21 7.23 3.27 -13.39
C ASP A 21 6.87 3.55 -11.94
N TYR A 22 5.59 3.53 -11.63
CA TYR A 22 5.10 3.76 -10.27
C TYR A 22 5.59 2.66 -9.32
N ARG A 23 5.56 1.40 -9.76
CA ARG A 23 6.05 0.28 -8.97
C ARG A 23 7.53 0.44 -8.64
N LYS A 24 8.35 0.84 -9.60
CA LYS A 24 9.78 1.13 -9.37
C LYS A 24 9.96 2.23 -8.34
N GLU A 25 9.21 3.30 -8.48
CA GLU A 25 9.26 4.43 -7.54
C GLU A 25 8.94 3.99 -6.12
N VAL A 26 7.89 3.17 -5.96
CA VAL A 26 7.49 2.69 -4.63
C VAL A 26 8.52 1.72 -4.06
N ILE A 27 9.10 0.85 -4.88
CA ILE A 27 10.14 -0.07 -4.41
C ILE A 27 11.34 0.72 -3.87
N ASP A 28 11.78 1.74 -4.60
CA ASP A 28 12.88 2.61 -4.13
C ASP A 28 12.50 3.36 -2.86
N TYR A 29 11.27 3.85 -2.80
CA TYR A 29 10.75 4.53 -1.62
C TYR A 29 10.77 3.63 -0.39
N LYS A 30 10.41 2.36 -0.55
CA LYS A 30 10.36 1.39 0.56
C LYS A 30 11.74 0.98 1.08
N VAL A 31 12.80 1.16 0.30
CA VAL A 31 14.14 0.77 0.73
C VAL A 31 14.51 1.40 2.08
N ASN A 32 14.21 2.69 2.26
CA ASN A 32 14.52 3.40 3.49
C ASN A 32 13.51 3.14 4.62
N ARG A 33 12.45 2.40 4.35
CA ARG A 33 11.43 2.07 5.33
C ARG A 33 11.50 0.61 5.76
N ARG A 34 12.45 -0.13 5.22
CA ARG A 34 12.63 -1.55 5.47
C ARG A 34 13.72 -1.77 6.51
N VAL A 35 13.43 -2.57 7.52
CA VAL A 35 14.37 -2.90 8.59
C VAL A 35 14.45 -4.41 8.73
N ALA A 36 15.66 -4.96 8.63
CA ALA A 36 15.90 -6.38 8.87
C ALA A 36 16.02 -6.62 10.37
N LEU A 37 15.18 -7.51 10.90
CA LEU A 37 15.16 -7.86 12.33
C LEU A 37 15.89 -9.18 12.59
N GLY A 38 16.40 -9.81 11.55
CA GLY A 38 17.10 -11.08 11.64
C GLY A 38 17.18 -11.69 10.24
N PRO A 39 17.74 -12.90 10.12
CA PRO A 39 17.97 -13.48 8.79
C PRO A 39 16.68 -13.78 8.03
N ASN A 40 15.56 -13.98 8.72
CA ASN A 40 14.31 -14.37 8.10
C ASN A 40 13.16 -13.41 8.38
N ILE A 41 13.43 -12.26 8.99
CA ILE A 41 12.37 -11.31 9.36
C ILE A 41 12.72 -9.92 8.85
N THR A 42 11.80 -9.34 8.10
CA THR A 42 11.92 -7.96 7.62
C THR A 42 10.66 -7.19 8.00
N MET A 43 10.85 -5.96 8.46
CA MET A 43 9.75 -5.06 8.78
C MET A 43 9.77 -3.87 7.84
N VAL A 44 8.59 -3.49 7.33
CA VAL A 44 8.43 -2.30 6.49
C VAL A 44 7.47 -1.34 7.17
N PHE A 45 7.92 -0.12 7.41
CA PHE A 45 7.06 0.93 7.98
C PHE A 45 6.09 1.45 6.93
N GLU A 46 4.80 1.43 7.26
CA GLU A 46 3.73 1.81 6.35
C GLU A 46 3.34 3.28 6.49
N ASN A 47 2.87 3.87 5.40
CA ASN A 47 2.27 5.20 5.40
C ASN A 47 1.26 5.29 4.24
N GLU A 48 0.72 6.48 4.01
CA GLU A 48 -0.27 6.69 2.94
C GLU A 48 0.24 6.19 1.58
N LYS A 49 1.49 6.50 1.23
CA LYS A 49 2.04 6.09 -0.07
C LYS A 49 2.18 4.58 -0.19
N THR A 50 2.71 3.91 0.83
CA THR A 50 2.89 2.46 0.78
C THR A 50 1.56 1.73 0.78
N LEU A 51 0.59 2.20 1.56
CA LEU A 51 -0.74 1.58 1.63
C LEU A 51 -1.56 1.86 0.37
N SER A 52 -1.45 3.04 -0.22
CA SER A 52 -2.08 3.34 -1.51
C SER A 52 -1.59 2.40 -2.59
N PHE A 53 -0.29 2.14 -2.62
CA PHE A 53 0.28 1.19 -3.57
C PHE A 53 -0.30 -0.20 -3.37
N GLN A 54 -0.42 -0.67 -2.13
CA GLN A 54 -0.99 -1.99 -1.85
C GLN A 54 -2.42 -2.09 -2.34
N ILE A 55 -3.25 -1.07 -2.11
CA ILE A 55 -4.62 -1.05 -2.61
C ILE A 55 -4.65 -1.09 -4.14
N GLN A 56 -3.80 -0.30 -4.79
CA GLN A 56 -3.75 -0.29 -6.26
C GLN A 56 -3.39 -1.67 -6.82
N GLU A 57 -2.44 -2.38 -6.18
CA GLU A 57 -2.07 -3.72 -6.60
C GLU A 57 -3.21 -4.72 -6.39
N ILE A 58 -3.95 -4.62 -5.29
CA ILE A 58 -5.11 -5.48 -5.04
C ILE A 58 -6.22 -5.20 -6.05
N MET A 59 -6.53 -3.94 -6.31
CA MET A 59 -7.54 -3.58 -7.31
C MET A 59 -7.19 -4.17 -8.67
N ARG A 60 -5.93 -4.11 -9.04
CA ARG A 60 -5.44 -4.68 -10.29
C ARG A 60 -5.56 -6.20 -10.32
N ALA A 61 -5.05 -6.87 -9.26
CA ALA A 61 -5.02 -8.32 -9.20
C ALA A 61 -6.41 -8.94 -9.14
N GLU A 62 -7.32 -8.32 -8.41
CA GLU A 62 -8.69 -8.81 -8.24
C GLU A 62 -9.68 -8.14 -9.17
N ARG A 63 -9.22 -7.23 -10.02
CA ARG A 63 -10.04 -6.49 -10.99
C ARG A 63 -11.22 -5.78 -10.33
N LEU A 64 -10.95 -5.08 -9.23
CA LEU A 64 -11.98 -4.34 -8.51
C LEU A 64 -12.34 -3.07 -9.27
N VAL A 65 -13.56 -3.01 -9.78
CA VAL A 65 -14.05 -1.86 -10.55
C VAL A 65 -15.29 -1.23 -9.90
N HIS A 66 -15.95 -1.94 -9.00
CA HIS A 66 -17.13 -1.42 -8.31
C HIS A 66 -16.74 -0.62 -7.07
N ASP A 67 -17.34 0.55 -6.93
CA ASP A 67 -17.04 1.47 -5.84
C ASP A 67 -17.15 0.83 -4.46
N GLU A 68 -18.15 -0.02 -4.25
CA GLU A 68 -18.36 -0.71 -2.98
C GLU A 68 -17.18 -1.60 -2.60
N GLN A 69 -16.65 -2.35 -3.56
CA GLN A 69 -15.50 -3.23 -3.34
C GLN A 69 -14.25 -2.42 -3.03
N ILE A 70 -14.05 -1.33 -3.76
CA ILE A 70 -12.90 -0.43 -3.55
C ILE A 70 -13.00 0.20 -2.16
N GLN A 71 -14.20 0.64 -1.77
CA GLN A 71 -14.42 1.26 -0.46
C GLN A 71 -14.15 0.27 0.68
N GLU A 72 -14.52 -0.99 0.53
CA GLU A 72 -14.21 -2.02 1.52
C GLU A 72 -12.70 -2.16 1.74
N GLU A 73 -11.92 -2.19 0.65
CA GLU A 73 -10.47 -2.25 0.75
C GLU A 73 -9.88 -0.99 1.39
N ILE A 74 -10.41 0.17 1.03
CA ILE A 74 -9.98 1.44 1.62
C ILE A 74 -10.18 1.42 3.14
N GLU A 75 -11.33 0.93 3.61
CA GLU A 75 -11.63 0.85 5.03
C GLU A 75 -10.65 -0.06 5.76
N VAL A 76 -10.33 -1.22 5.17
CA VAL A 76 -9.35 -2.14 5.74
C VAL A 76 -7.99 -1.47 5.89
N TYR A 77 -7.50 -0.83 4.84
CA TYR A 77 -6.19 -0.19 4.87
C TYR A 77 -6.15 1.06 5.74
N ASN A 78 -7.24 1.81 5.82
CA ASN A 78 -7.33 2.93 6.77
C ASN A 78 -7.25 2.47 8.22
N SER A 79 -7.72 1.26 8.52
CA SER A 79 -7.65 0.71 9.88
C SER A 79 -6.21 0.45 10.33
N ILE A 80 -5.29 0.29 9.38
CA ILE A 80 -3.85 0.06 9.67
C ILE A 80 -2.99 1.27 9.33
N MET A 81 -3.61 2.39 8.93
CA MET A 81 -2.89 3.63 8.69
C MET A 81 -2.29 4.13 10.01
N PRO A 82 -1.00 4.53 10.05
CA PRO A 82 -0.43 5.03 11.30
C PRO A 82 -1.18 6.25 11.80
N PRO A 83 -1.47 6.32 13.12
CA PRO A 83 -2.05 7.53 13.69
C PRO A 83 -1.03 8.66 13.66
N GLU A 84 -1.50 9.89 13.83
CA GLU A 84 -0.61 11.05 13.89
C GLU A 84 0.43 10.83 15.00
N GLY A 85 1.71 10.94 14.63
CA GLY A 85 2.81 10.70 15.55
C GLY A 85 3.06 9.23 15.87
N GLY A 86 2.30 8.31 15.27
CA GLY A 86 2.43 6.87 15.51
C GLY A 86 3.15 6.15 14.37
N LEU A 87 3.33 4.83 14.56
CA LEU A 87 3.96 3.96 13.58
C LEU A 87 3.07 2.75 13.29
N SER A 88 3.10 2.30 12.04
CA SER A 88 2.49 1.06 11.61
C SER A 88 3.50 0.33 10.74
N ALA A 89 3.55 -0.99 10.85
CA ALA A 89 4.53 -1.78 10.10
C ALA A 89 3.95 -3.13 9.68
N THR A 90 4.45 -3.63 8.56
CA THR A 90 4.17 -4.97 8.07
C THR A 90 5.39 -5.84 8.30
N LEU A 91 5.19 -7.02 8.87
CA LEU A 91 6.26 -8.00 9.06
C LEU A 91 6.22 -9.03 7.95
N PHE A 92 7.39 -9.31 7.38
CA PHE A 92 7.57 -10.37 6.41
C PHE A 92 8.45 -11.43 7.04
N ILE A 93 7.94 -12.67 7.10
CA ILE A 93 8.67 -13.80 7.66
C ILE A 93 8.99 -14.75 6.51
N GLU A 94 10.27 -14.98 6.28
CA GLU A 94 10.73 -15.92 5.27
C GLU A 94 11.08 -17.22 5.96
N ILE A 95 10.50 -18.30 5.48
CA ILE A 95 10.72 -19.64 6.04
C ILE A 95 11.65 -20.44 5.14
#